data_ee782b644eb8f5392c6ff264e0822383
#
_entry.id   ee782b644eb8f5392c6ff264e0822383
#
_cell.length_a   1.000
_cell.length_b   1.000
_cell.length_c   1.000
_cell.angle_alpha   90.00
_cell.angle_beta   90.00
_cell.angle_gamma   90.00
#
_symmetry.space_group_name_H-M   'P 1'
#
loop_
_entity.id
_entity.type
_entity.pdbx_description
1 polymer ?
#
loop_
_entity_poly.entity_id
_entity_poly.type
_entity_poly.pdbx_seq_one_letter_code
_entity_poly.pdbx_strand_id
1 'polypeptide(L)'
;ALAFSGGGSRAAAFQAGILWRLAEVGCLRNVEHFVAVSGGCFIASAFASHLVAAEPPREDDDVEHWYRGIVAKTICRMQRNAGYWVRDSGDGPFTVREDGSGTLPPIFDLPMLLGLVLYTLMVNPITYLV
;
A
#
# COMPACT_ATOMS: atom_id res chain seq x y z
N ALA A 1 -8.84 -15.59 9.83
CA ALA A 1 -9.05 -14.32 9.15
C ALA A 1 -8.01 -13.29 9.59
N LEU A 2 -7.61 -12.37 8.71
CA LEU A 2 -6.71 -11.26 8.98
C LEU A 2 -7.44 -9.94 8.65
N ALA A 3 -7.49 -9.02 9.63
CA ALA A 3 -8.17 -7.74 9.49
C ALA A 3 -7.15 -6.60 9.38
N PHE A 4 -7.30 -5.76 8.37
CA PHE A 4 -6.50 -4.57 8.13
C PHE A 4 -7.30 -3.32 8.50
N SER A 5 -6.84 -2.60 9.52
CA SER A 5 -7.52 -1.40 10.01
C SER A 5 -7.30 -0.19 9.11
N GLY A 6 -8.20 0.80 9.22
CA GLY A 6 -8.02 2.10 8.58
C GLY A 6 -6.93 2.95 9.22
N GLY A 7 -6.61 4.08 8.60
CA GLY A 7 -5.63 5.05 9.09
C GLY A 7 -4.67 5.59 8.01
N GLY A 8 -5.08 5.51 6.76
CA GLY A 8 -4.32 6.05 5.63
C GLY A 8 -3.01 5.32 5.36
N SER A 9 -2.04 6.02 4.80
CA SER A 9 -0.73 5.47 4.41
C SER A 9 0.08 4.93 5.60
N ARG A 10 -0.06 5.55 6.77
CA ARG A 10 0.62 5.10 8.00
C ARG A 10 0.13 3.72 8.44
N ALA A 11 -1.19 3.50 8.42
CA ALA A 11 -1.76 2.20 8.75
C ALA A 11 -1.33 1.14 7.72
N ALA A 12 -1.34 1.47 6.44
CA ALA A 12 -0.88 0.58 5.38
C ALA A 12 0.60 0.18 5.57
N ALA A 13 1.48 1.13 5.90
CA ALA A 13 2.90 0.85 6.15
C ALA A 13 3.11 -0.02 7.39
N PHE A 14 2.41 0.24 8.48
CA PHE A 14 2.47 -0.57 9.69
C PHE A 14 2.00 -2.00 9.45
N GLN A 15 0.89 -2.15 8.74
CA GLN A 15 0.32 -3.44 8.39
C GLN A 15 1.18 -4.23 7.40
N ALA A 16 1.92 -3.54 6.52
CA ALA A 16 2.92 -4.18 5.67
C ALA A 16 4.02 -4.86 6.50
N GLY A 17 4.47 -4.23 7.58
CA GLY A 17 5.43 -4.82 8.53
C GLY A 17 4.84 -6.04 9.26
N ILE A 18 3.56 -5.97 9.66
CA ILE A 18 2.86 -7.12 10.27
C ILE A 18 2.76 -8.26 9.26
N LEU A 19 2.35 -7.96 8.03
CA LEU A 19 2.22 -8.97 6.96
C LEU A 19 3.56 -9.64 6.67
N TRP A 20 4.66 -8.87 6.66
CA TRP A 20 6.02 -9.39 6.54
C TRP A 20 6.33 -10.38 7.67
N ARG A 21 6.07 -9.97 8.91
CA ARG A 21 6.34 -10.84 10.07
C ARG A 21 5.50 -12.12 10.05
N LEU A 22 4.23 -12.04 9.65
CA LEU A 22 3.38 -13.22 9.51
C LEU A 22 3.90 -14.18 8.42
N ALA A 23 4.50 -13.66 7.34
CA ALA A 23 5.16 -14.48 6.34
C ALA A 23 6.41 -15.18 6.90
N GLU A 24 7.23 -14.46 7.68
CA GLU A 24 8.44 -15.03 8.29
C GLU A 24 8.16 -16.18 9.26
N VAL A 25 7.06 -16.07 10.03
CA VAL A 25 6.69 -17.11 11.02
C VAL A 25 5.75 -18.17 10.46
N GLY A 26 5.51 -18.17 9.13
CA GLY A 26 4.69 -19.17 8.46
C GLY A 26 3.18 -19.09 8.78
N CYS A 27 2.71 -17.99 9.37
CA CYS A 27 1.30 -17.86 9.74
C CYS A 27 0.37 -17.55 8.57
N LEU A 28 0.87 -17.01 7.46
CA LEU A 28 0.05 -16.59 6.32
C LEU A 28 -0.69 -17.75 5.64
N ARG A 29 -0.12 -18.94 5.64
CA ARG A 29 -0.75 -20.14 5.09
C ARG A 29 -2.08 -20.52 5.76
N ASN A 30 -2.29 -20.06 6.99
CA ASN A 30 -3.49 -20.34 7.77
C ASN A 30 -4.56 -19.25 7.64
N VAL A 31 -4.31 -18.22 6.81
CA VAL A 31 -5.23 -17.10 6.62
C VAL A 31 -6.12 -17.37 5.40
N GLU A 32 -7.38 -17.64 5.65
CA GLU A 32 -8.39 -17.91 4.61
C GLU A 32 -9.13 -16.65 4.17
N HIS A 33 -9.25 -15.67 5.04
CA HIS A 33 -10.05 -14.47 4.79
C HIS A 33 -9.29 -13.21 5.15
N PHE A 34 -9.40 -12.22 4.27
CA PHE A 34 -8.89 -10.87 4.48
C PHE A 34 -10.05 -9.88 4.58
N VAL A 35 -10.03 -9.07 5.62
CA VAL A 35 -10.98 -7.96 5.80
C VAL A 35 -10.18 -6.67 5.89
N ALA A 36 -10.59 -5.63 5.17
CA ALA A 36 -9.84 -4.40 5.13
C ALA A 36 -10.74 -3.18 5.13
N VAL A 37 -10.30 -2.09 5.76
CA VAL A 37 -11.00 -0.80 5.82
C VAL A 37 -10.05 0.32 5.47
N SER A 38 -10.49 1.26 4.61
CA SER A 38 -9.77 2.51 4.30
C SER A 38 -8.30 2.25 3.90
N GLY A 39 -7.33 2.82 4.62
CA GLY A 39 -5.89 2.63 4.36
C GLY A 39 -5.43 1.18 4.38
N GLY A 40 -6.10 0.31 5.13
CA GLY A 40 -5.85 -1.13 5.10
C GLY A 40 -6.18 -1.79 3.77
N CYS A 41 -7.11 -1.21 2.99
CA CYS A 41 -7.45 -1.73 1.67
C CYS A 41 -6.28 -1.66 0.69
N PHE A 42 -5.37 -0.69 0.84
CA PHE A 42 -4.21 -0.57 -0.05
C PHE A 42 -3.28 -1.77 0.06
N ILE A 43 -2.93 -2.14 1.29
CA ILE A 43 -2.05 -3.30 1.50
C ILE A 43 -2.78 -4.61 1.19
N ALA A 44 -4.03 -4.75 1.60
CA ALA A 44 -4.82 -5.95 1.38
C ALA A 44 -5.04 -6.22 -0.12
N SER A 45 -5.44 -5.19 -0.90
CA SER A 45 -5.64 -5.33 -2.34
C SER A 45 -4.35 -5.57 -3.11
N ALA A 46 -3.27 -4.90 -2.73
CA ALA A 46 -1.96 -5.12 -3.33
C ALA A 46 -1.46 -6.56 -3.06
N PHE A 47 -1.59 -7.04 -1.82
CA PHE A 47 -1.22 -8.40 -1.46
C PHE A 47 -2.08 -9.43 -2.20
N ALA A 48 -3.41 -9.27 -2.18
CA ALA A 48 -4.32 -10.16 -2.89
C ALA A 48 -4.04 -10.22 -4.40
N SER A 49 -3.74 -9.06 -5.03
CA SER A 49 -3.41 -9.03 -6.46
C SER A 49 -2.13 -9.81 -6.79
N HIS A 50 -1.10 -9.71 -5.93
CA HIS A 50 0.12 -10.49 -6.12
C HIS A 50 -0.06 -11.97 -5.80
N LEU A 51 -0.92 -12.29 -4.83
CA LEU A 51 -1.25 -13.66 -4.47
C LEU A 51 -1.96 -14.39 -5.63
N VAL A 52 -2.95 -13.73 -6.23
CA VAL A 52 -3.71 -14.29 -7.38
C VAL A 52 -2.84 -14.40 -8.63
N ALA A 53 -1.91 -13.47 -8.84
CA ALA A 53 -1.03 -13.46 -9.99
C ALA A 53 0.18 -14.42 -9.85
N ALA A 54 0.45 -14.93 -8.65
CA ALA A 54 1.54 -15.86 -8.42
C ALA A 54 1.14 -17.29 -8.78
N GLU A 55 2.06 -18.04 -9.39
CA GLU A 55 1.87 -19.48 -9.53
C GLU A 55 1.86 -20.13 -8.15
N PRO A 56 0.94 -21.07 -7.90
CA PRO A 56 0.90 -21.79 -6.62
C PRO A 56 2.22 -22.54 -6.39
N PRO A 57 2.67 -22.64 -5.13
CA PRO A 57 3.89 -23.37 -4.82
C PRO A 57 3.74 -24.85 -5.15
N ARG A 58 4.80 -25.48 -5.65
CA ARG A 58 4.84 -26.92 -5.90
C ARG A 58 4.96 -27.66 -4.56
N GLU A 59 4.73 -28.96 -4.57
CA GLU A 59 4.78 -29.80 -3.37
C GLU A 59 6.15 -29.76 -2.66
N ASP A 60 7.24 -29.58 -3.42
CA ASP A 60 8.61 -29.52 -2.91
C ASP A 60 9.08 -28.10 -2.56
N ASP A 61 8.25 -27.07 -2.85
CA ASP A 61 8.64 -25.69 -2.61
C ASP A 61 8.48 -25.29 -1.13
N ASP A 62 9.38 -24.45 -0.64
CA ASP A 62 9.23 -23.79 0.67
C ASP A 62 8.09 -22.75 0.60
N VAL A 63 6.92 -23.16 1.07
CA VAL A 63 5.70 -22.34 1.09
C VAL A 63 5.93 -21.03 1.84
N GLU A 64 6.75 -21.03 2.88
CA GLU A 64 7.05 -19.85 3.67
C GLU A 64 7.91 -18.87 2.85
N HIS A 65 8.89 -19.39 2.12
CA HIS A 65 9.68 -18.59 1.20
C HIS A 65 8.83 -17.99 0.08
N TRP A 66 7.87 -18.76 -0.45
CA TRP A 66 6.94 -18.28 -1.47
C TRP A 66 6.09 -17.12 -0.96
N TYR A 67 5.49 -17.21 0.25
CA TYR A 67 4.74 -16.11 0.84
C TYR A 67 5.61 -14.88 1.10
N ARG A 68 6.84 -15.06 1.57
CA ARG A 68 7.81 -13.95 1.77
C ARG A 68 8.08 -13.23 0.45
N GLY A 69 8.23 -13.96 -0.64
CA GLY A 69 8.42 -13.39 -1.98
C GLY A 69 7.22 -12.53 -2.43
N ILE A 70 5.99 -12.99 -2.18
CA ILE A 70 4.77 -12.23 -2.50
C ILE A 70 4.68 -10.96 -1.66
N VAL A 71 4.91 -11.05 -0.35
CA VAL A 71 4.90 -9.90 0.55
C VAL A 71 5.97 -8.89 0.17
N ALA A 72 7.18 -9.33 -0.18
CA ALA A 72 8.25 -8.45 -0.67
C ALA A 72 7.82 -7.68 -1.92
N LYS A 73 7.24 -8.35 -2.92
CA LYS A 73 6.68 -7.70 -4.13
C LYS A 73 5.60 -6.68 -3.78
N THR A 74 4.73 -7.02 -2.83
CA THR A 74 3.67 -6.12 -2.35
C THR A 74 4.24 -4.86 -1.72
N ILE A 75 5.22 -4.99 -0.83
CA ILE A 75 5.89 -3.86 -0.18
C ILE A 75 6.60 -2.99 -1.22
N CYS A 76 7.36 -3.59 -2.14
CA CYS A 76 8.02 -2.86 -3.21
C CYS A 76 7.03 -2.06 -4.08
N ARG A 77 5.88 -2.66 -4.42
CA ARG A 77 4.82 -1.96 -5.15
C ARG A 77 4.26 -0.78 -4.37
N MET A 78 4.02 -0.97 -3.06
CA MET A 78 3.55 0.12 -2.20
C MET A 78 4.57 1.25 -2.10
N GLN A 79 5.85 0.94 -1.96
CA GLN A 79 6.92 1.94 -1.91
C GLN A 79 7.01 2.74 -3.21
N ARG A 80 6.89 2.08 -4.37
CA ARG A 80 6.87 2.77 -5.67
C ARG A 80 5.65 3.68 -5.84
N ASN A 81 4.53 3.36 -5.21
CA ASN A 81 3.28 4.12 -5.29
C ASN A 81 3.01 4.95 -4.02
N ALA A 82 4.01 5.18 -3.18
CA ALA A 82 3.85 5.92 -1.92
C ALA A 82 3.50 7.41 -2.11
N GLY A 83 3.71 7.95 -3.31
CA GLY A 83 3.26 9.29 -3.72
C GLY A 83 1.75 9.36 -3.92
N TYR A 84 1.00 9.14 -2.87
CA TYR A 84 -0.45 8.95 -2.87
C TYR A 84 -1.26 10.11 -3.50
N TRP A 85 -0.72 11.32 -3.43
CA TRP A 85 -1.37 12.55 -3.90
C TRP A 85 -0.64 13.23 -5.05
N VAL A 86 0.54 12.75 -5.40
CA VAL A 86 1.39 13.34 -6.42
C VAL A 86 1.62 12.28 -7.48
N ARG A 87 1.17 12.57 -8.69
CA ARG A 87 1.41 11.70 -9.84
C ARG A 87 2.88 11.74 -10.18
N ASP A 88 3.53 10.60 -10.05
CA ASP A 88 4.92 10.46 -10.43
C ASP A 88 5.06 10.51 -11.95
N SER A 89 5.94 11.37 -12.42
CA SER A 89 6.29 11.50 -13.84
C SER A 89 7.29 10.43 -14.31
N GLY A 90 7.42 9.32 -13.61
CA GLY A 90 8.16 8.15 -14.08
C GLY A 90 9.38 7.73 -13.28
N ASP A 91 9.92 8.59 -12.41
CA ASP A 91 11.19 8.30 -11.71
C ASP A 91 11.05 7.94 -10.22
N GLY A 92 9.83 7.70 -9.74
CA GLY A 92 9.51 7.35 -8.36
C GLY A 92 9.36 8.56 -7.42
N PRO A 93 8.45 8.49 -6.43
CA PRO A 93 8.08 9.65 -5.59
C PRO A 93 9.21 10.16 -4.69
N PHE A 94 10.27 9.41 -4.55
CA PHE A 94 11.48 9.78 -3.81
C PHE A 94 12.69 9.06 -4.41
N THR A 95 13.17 9.50 -5.55
CA THR A 95 14.57 9.25 -5.88
C THR A 95 15.40 10.17 -4.99
N VAL A 96 15.80 9.67 -3.82
CA VAL A 96 16.98 10.19 -3.16
C VAL A 96 18.12 9.81 -4.10
N ARG A 97 18.58 10.75 -4.90
CA ARG A 97 19.87 10.62 -5.59
C ARG A 97 20.94 10.40 -4.53
N GLU A 98 21.94 9.62 -4.84
CA GLU A 98 23.10 9.39 -3.97
C GLU A 98 23.83 10.71 -3.56
N ASP A 99 23.55 11.80 -4.24
CA ASP A 99 24.04 13.14 -3.96
C ASP A 99 23.23 13.94 -2.93
N GLY A 100 22.17 13.36 -2.36
CA GLY A 100 21.34 13.99 -1.33
C GLY A 100 20.39 15.09 -1.84
N SER A 101 20.30 15.32 -3.15
CA SER A 101 19.38 16.28 -3.75
C SER A 101 18.00 15.62 -3.93
N GLY A 102 17.09 15.89 -2.99
CA GLY A 102 15.68 15.54 -3.13
C GLY A 102 14.99 16.50 -4.11
N THR A 103 14.41 15.99 -5.20
CA THR A 103 13.52 16.80 -6.03
C THR A 103 12.20 17.00 -5.31
N LEU A 104 11.86 18.25 -5.00
CA LEU A 104 10.51 18.61 -4.57
C LEU A 104 9.52 18.19 -5.65
N PRO A 105 8.32 17.69 -5.26
CA PRO A 105 7.29 17.35 -6.23
C PRO A 105 6.99 18.56 -7.11
N PRO A 106 6.74 18.37 -8.41
CA PRO A 106 6.48 19.47 -9.31
C PRO A 106 5.26 20.27 -8.84
N ILE A 107 5.41 21.59 -8.81
CA ILE A 107 4.40 22.58 -8.36
C ILE A 107 3.06 22.41 -9.10
N PHE A 108 3.04 21.68 -10.21
CA PHE A 108 1.86 21.43 -11.05
C PHE A 108 0.77 20.59 -10.37
N ASP A 109 1.09 19.83 -9.30
CA ASP A 109 0.09 19.06 -8.57
C ASP A 109 -0.57 19.87 -7.44
N LEU A 110 -0.05 21.07 -7.16
CA LEU A 110 -0.63 21.99 -6.17
C LEU A 110 -2.10 22.35 -6.48
N PRO A 111 -2.50 22.68 -7.74
CA PRO A 111 -3.90 22.96 -8.06
C PRO A 111 -4.81 21.73 -7.89
N MET A 112 -4.31 20.51 -8.14
CA MET A 112 -5.06 19.29 -7.91
C MET A 112 -5.27 19.04 -6.41
N LEU A 113 -4.23 19.23 -5.61
CA LEU A 113 -4.29 19.12 -4.15
C LEU A 113 -5.25 20.16 -3.57
N LEU A 114 -5.16 21.42 -4.02
CA LEU A 114 -6.05 22.50 -3.61
C LEU A 114 -7.51 22.21 -4.01
N GLY A 115 -7.74 21.71 -5.23
CA GLY A 115 -9.05 21.29 -5.70
C GLY A 115 -9.66 20.18 -4.83
N LEU A 116 -8.87 19.19 -4.43
CA LEU A 116 -9.31 18.12 -3.58
C LEU A 116 -9.62 18.59 -2.15
N VAL A 117 -8.79 19.50 -1.59
CA VAL A 117 -9.05 20.11 -0.27
C VAL A 117 -10.34 20.93 -0.31
N LEU A 118 -10.54 21.74 -1.35
CA LEU A 118 -11.77 22.51 -1.53
C LEU A 118 -12.98 21.60 -1.71
N TYR A 119 -12.86 20.53 -2.49
CA TYR A 119 -13.92 19.54 -2.66
C TYR A 119 -14.29 18.89 -1.32
N THR A 120 -13.31 18.46 -0.53
CA THR A 120 -13.56 17.87 0.80
C THR A 120 -14.20 18.86 1.77
N LEU A 121 -13.81 20.13 1.73
CA LEU A 121 -14.41 21.19 2.54
C LEU A 121 -15.85 21.51 2.12
N MET A 122 -16.18 21.37 0.83
CA MET A 122 -17.53 21.61 0.32
C MET A 122 -18.48 20.43 0.54
N VAL A 123 -17.99 19.19 0.39
CA VAL A 123 -18.82 17.98 0.49
C VAL A 123 -19.07 17.57 1.93
N ASN A 124 -18.07 17.68 2.82
CA ASN A 124 -18.21 17.28 4.21
C ASN A 124 -19.30 18.05 4.99
N PRO A 125 -19.47 19.40 4.88
CA PRO A 125 -20.55 20.10 5.57
C PRO A 125 -21.93 19.64 5.13
N ILE A 126 -22.08 19.25 3.85
CA ILE A 126 -23.36 18.76 3.31
C ILE A 126 -23.70 17.39 3.91
N THR A 127 -22.71 16.55 4.17
CA THR A 127 -22.91 15.20 4.74
C THR A 127 -23.28 15.25 6.24
N TYR A 128 -22.91 16.31 6.95
CA TYR A 128 -23.24 16.50 8.38
C TYR A 128 -24.51 17.35 8.60
N LEU A 129 -25.10 17.93 7.56
CA LEU A 129 -26.32 18.73 7.63
C LEU A 129 -27.61 17.96 7.24
N VAL A 130 -27.48 16.70 6.88
CA VAL A 130 -28.56 15.73 6.62
C VAL A 130 -28.61 14.69 7.74
#